data_27e8f119b3a72ac8a826b33f0d9f903b
#
_entry.id   27e8f119b3a72ac8a826b33f0d9f903b
#
_cell.length_a   1.000
_cell.length_b   1.000
_cell.length_c   1.000
_cell.angle_alpha   90.00
_cell.angle_beta   90.00
_cell.angle_gamma   90.00
#
_symmetry.space_group_name_H-M   'P 1'
#
loop_
_entity.id
_entity.type
_entity.pdbx_description
1 polymer ?
#
loop_
_entity_poly.entity_id
_entity_poly.type
_entity_poly.pdbx_seq_one_letter_code
_entity_poly.pdbx_strand_id
1 'polypeptide(L)'
;MAQIVLFHHALGLTDGVRALAEQIASGGHTVHTPDLYDGRTFATVDEGVAHAQHLGFEEIGRRGMRACAEHQEASVVAGIGMGVMPAWRAAQVVPGFRACIAMAGAEALDAYAPLWQPHTALQIHLGTRDPWALEGDLETARSYAATAEHPDRPADLFEYDTDRHLFMDSSTADFDADLTAVLVRRIHELLA
;
A
#
# COMPACT_ATOMS: atom_id res chain seq x y z
N MET A 1 -14.72 0.68 13.41
CA MET A 1 -13.57 1.63 13.45
C MET A 1 -12.28 0.82 13.37
N ALA A 2 -11.41 1.07 12.39
CA ALA A 2 -10.13 0.40 12.23
C ALA A 2 -8.98 1.35 12.58
N GLN A 3 -7.87 0.80 13.07
CA GLN A 3 -6.59 1.48 13.12
C GLN A 3 -5.69 0.94 12.00
N ILE A 4 -5.11 1.83 11.22
CA ILE A 4 -4.41 1.56 9.97
C ILE A 4 -3.00 2.13 10.08
N VAL A 5 -1.99 1.36 9.68
CA VAL A 5 -0.64 1.87 9.40
C VAL A 5 -0.49 1.99 7.90
N LEU A 6 -0.30 3.22 7.40
CA LEU A 6 -0.12 3.53 5.98
C LEU A 6 1.33 3.93 5.69
N PHE A 7 2.02 3.16 4.89
CA PHE A 7 3.39 3.42 4.45
C PHE A 7 3.41 4.20 3.14
N HIS A 8 4.24 5.26 3.12
CA HIS A 8 4.42 6.13 1.97
C HIS A 8 5.22 5.47 0.83
N HIS A 9 5.08 6.04 -0.36
CA HIS A 9 5.82 5.66 -1.58
C HIS A 9 7.26 6.18 -1.60
N ALA A 10 7.98 5.95 -2.71
CA ALA A 10 9.38 6.32 -2.88
C ALA A 10 9.67 7.84 -2.72
N LEU A 11 8.70 8.72 -2.96
CA LEU A 11 8.88 10.19 -2.75
C LEU A 11 8.96 10.60 -1.28
N GLY A 12 8.76 9.67 -0.33
CA GLY A 12 8.73 9.98 1.10
C GLY A 12 7.32 10.30 1.61
N LEU A 13 7.23 10.74 2.86
CA LEU A 13 5.96 11.11 3.49
C LEU A 13 5.55 12.53 3.05
N THR A 14 4.98 12.62 1.85
CA THR A 14 4.52 13.85 1.23
C THR A 14 3.24 14.39 1.88
N ASP A 15 2.90 15.63 1.59
CA ASP A 15 1.61 16.21 2.00
C ASP A 15 0.43 15.49 1.34
N GLY A 16 0.61 14.96 0.12
CA GLY A 16 -0.41 14.19 -0.58
C GLY A 16 -0.68 12.84 0.08
N VAL A 17 0.35 12.14 0.59
CA VAL A 17 0.16 10.92 1.40
C VAL A 17 -0.61 11.23 2.69
N ARG A 18 -0.31 12.36 3.35
CA ARG A 18 -1.04 12.81 4.56
C ARG A 18 -2.50 13.12 4.23
N ALA A 19 -2.75 13.81 3.11
CA ALA A 19 -4.11 14.12 2.64
C ALA A 19 -4.91 12.85 2.31
N LEU A 20 -4.28 11.83 1.69
CA LEU A 20 -4.92 10.54 1.47
C LEU A 20 -5.26 9.85 2.80
N ALA A 21 -4.35 9.89 3.77
CA ALA A 21 -4.60 9.34 5.11
C ALA A 21 -5.80 10.01 5.79
N GLU A 22 -5.94 11.34 5.67
CA GLU A 22 -7.10 12.08 6.19
C GLU A 22 -8.40 11.67 5.49
N GLN A 23 -8.37 11.46 4.16
CA GLN A 23 -9.54 10.96 3.42
C GLN A 23 -9.95 9.56 3.88
N ILE A 24 -9.01 8.64 4.08
CA ILE A 24 -9.29 7.31 4.63
C ILE A 24 -9.84 7.41 6.05
N ALA A 25 -9.27 8.28 6.88
CA ALA A 25 -9.72 8.50 8.26
C ALA A 25 -11.15 9.05 8.33
N SER A 26 -11.61 9.80 7.32
CA SER A 26 -12.96 10.37 7.27
C SER A 26 -14.08 9.32 7.32
N GLY A 27 -13.79 8.06 7.01
CA GLY A 27 -14.68 6.90 7.19
C GLY A 27 -14.83 6.45 8.66
N GLY A 28 -14.30 7.20 9.62
CA GLY A 28 -14.36 6.84 11.04
C GLY A 28 -13.20 5.94 11.48
N HIS A 29 -12.08 5.98 10.79
CA HIS A 29 -10.87 5.20 11.08
C HIS A 29 -9.77 6.09 11.66
N THR A 30 -8.74 5.47 12.24
CA THR A 30 -7.49 6.15 12.60
C THR A 30 -6.39 5.70 11.65
N VAL A 31 -5.66 6.63 11.04
CA VAL A 31 -4.57 6.31 10.11
C VAL A 31 -3.26 6.89 10.65
N HIS A 32 -2.30 6.03 10.86
CA HIS A 32 -0.92 6.35 11.24
C HIS A 32 -0.05 6.33 10.00
N THR A 33 0.72 7.39 9.78
CA THR A 33 1.61 7.54 8.61
C THR A 33 3.07 7.63 9.08
N PRO A 34 3.73 6.49 9.38
CA PRO A 34 5.12 6.52 9.80
C PRO A 34 6.03 7.01 8.66
N ASP A 35 7.00 7.83 9.03
CA ASP A 35 8.02 8.32 8.10
C ASP A 35 9.20 7.33 8.05
N LEU A 36 9.39 6.71 6.90
CA LEU A 36 10.47 5.76 6.66
C LEU A 36 11.78 6.43 6.21
N TYR A 37 11.77 7.76 5.97
CA TYR A 37 12.87 8.50 5.36
C TYR A 37 13.43 9.64 6.23
N ASP A 38 13.07 9.70 7.51
CA ASP A 38 13.55 10.70 8.47
C ASP A 38 13.31 12.15 7.98
N GLY A 39 12.12 12.44 7.45
CA GLY A 39 11.68 13.76 6.98
C GLY A 39 12.09 14.10 5.55
N ARG A 40 12.72 13.18 4.82
CA ARG A 40 13.13 13.45 3.44
C ARG A 40 11.98 13.20 2.47
N THR A 41 11.83 14.12 1.51
CA THR A 41 10.93 13.97 0.37
C THR A 41 11.67 14.28 -0.92
N PHE A 42 11.19 13.74 -2.04
CA PHE A 42 11.82 13.83 -3.34
C PHE A 42 10.82 14.35 -4.38
N ALA A 43 11.33 15.00 -5.43
CA ALA A 43 10.50 15.57 -6.48
C ALA A 43 10.12 14.54 -7.56
N THR A 44 10.96 13.52 -7.75
CA THR A 44 10.75 12.48 -8.76
C THR A 44 10.85 11.07 -8.15
N VAL A 45 10.15 10.12 -8.76
CA VAL A 45 10.18 8.71 -8.33
C VAL A 45 11.61 8.16 -8.41
N ASP A 46 12.37 8.50 -9.47
CA ASP A 46 13.75 8.05 -9.64
C ASP A 46 14.67 8.50 -8.49
N GLU A 47 14.55 9.78 -8.05
CA GLU A 47 15.30 10.27 -6.89
C GLU A 47 14.94 9.52 -5.61
N GLY A 48 13.65 9.29 -5.40
CA GLY A 48 13.15 8.55 -4.25
C GLY A 48 13.59 7.09 -4.26
N VAL A 49 13.55 6.43 -5.41
CA VAL A 49 14.06 5.06 -5.59
C VAL A 49 15.57 4.98 -5.36
N ALA A 50 16.34 5.94 -5.88
CA ALA A 50 17.77 6.01 -5.62
C ALA A 50 18.08 6.16 -4.12
N HIS A 51 17.26 6.96 -3.39
CA HIS A 51 17.39 7.08 -1.95
C HIS A 51 17.02 5.77 -1.23
N ALA A 52 15.94 5.10 -1.64
CA ALA A 52 15.55 3.80 -1.10
C ALA A 52 16.66 2.74 -1.27
N GLN A 53 17.26 2.69 -2.46
CA GLN A 53 18.40 1.81 -2.75
C GLN A 53 19.62 2.15 -1.87
N HIS A 54 19.90 3.44 -1.65
CA HIS A 54 20.99 3.87 -0.78
C HIS A 54 20.76 3.49 0.69
N LEU A 55 19.53 3.61 1.20
CA LEU A 55 19.16 3.15 2.54
C LEU A 55 19.19 1.62 2.64
N GLY A 56 18.85 0.94 1.56
CA GLY A 56 18.63 -0.49 1.49
C GLY A 56 17.18 -0.89 1.82
N PHE A 57 16.59 -1.70 0.96
CA PHE A 57 15.19 -2.16 1.14
C PHE A 57 14.98 -2.96 2.43
N GLU A 58 15.99 -3.69 2.89
CA GLU A 58 15.92 -4.40 4.18
C GLU A 58 15.80 -3.41 5.37
N GLU A 59 16.49 -2.27 5.31
CA GLU A 59 16.37 -1.20 6.32
C GLU A 59 14.97 -0.59 6.30
N ILE A 60 14.41 -0.31 5.11
CA ILE A 60 13.06 0.20 4.94
C ILE A 60 12.04 -0.79 5.52
N GLY A 61 12.19 -2.08 5.20
CA GLY A 61 11.36 -3.13 5.76
C GLY A 61 11.45 -3.19 7.28
N ARG A 62 12.65 -3.05 7.87
CA ARG A 62 12.87 -3.03 9.31
C ARG A 62 12.22 -1.81 9.99
N ARG A 63 12.29 -0.64 9.34
CA ARG A 63 11.60 0.59 9.81
C ARG A 63 10.08 0.40 9.81
N GLY A 64 9.53 -0.19 8.74
CA GLY A 64 8.11 -0.51 8.67
C GLY A 64 7.65 -1.48 9.75
N MET A 65 8.42 -2.55 9.99
CA MET A 65 8.12 -3.51 11.07
C MET A 65 8.17 -2.87 12.45
N ARG A 66 9.10 -1.93 12.69
CA ARG A 66 9.16 -1.15 13.94
C ARG A 66 7.93 -0.28 14.10
N ALA A 67 7.52 0.42 13.04
CA ALA A 67 6.30 1.22 13.06
C ALA A 67 5.05 0.38 13.39
N CYS A 68 4.93 -0.84 12.83
CA CYS A 68 3.85 -1.75 13.22
C CYS A 68 3.92 -2.13 14.70
N ALA A 69 5.11 -2.32 15.26
CA ALA A 69 5.28 -2.64 16.68
C ALA A 69 4.95 -1.45 17.60
N GLU A 70 5.08 -0.22 17.13
CA GLU A 70 4.68 1.00 17.83
C GLU A 70 3.17 1.25 17.80
N HIS A 71 2.45 0.64 16.84
CA HIS A 71 1.00 0.74 16.64
C HIS A 71 0.32 -0.63 16.78
N GLN A 72 0.47 -1.29 17.95
CA GLN A 72 0.00 -2.65 18.19
C GLN A 72 -1.52 -2.82 18.09
N GLU A 73 -2.28 -1.74 18.22
CA GLU A 73 -3.71 -1.71 18.04
C GLU A 73 -4.14 -1.66 16.55
N ALA A 74 -3.18 -1.48 15.63
CA ALA A 74 -3.49 -1.47 14.20
C ALA A 74 -3.93 -2.87 13.74
N SER A 75 -5.08 -2.91 13.10
CA SER A 75 -5.66 -4.12 12.52
C SER A 75 -5.58 -4.16 10.99
N VAL A 76 -5.08 -3.10 10.38
CA VAL A 76 -4.92 -2.95 8.93
C VAL A 76 -3.54 -2.36 8.64
N VAL A 77 -2.88 -2.89 7.62
CA VAL A 77 -1.69 -2.28 7.02
C VAL A 77 -1.99 -1.85 5.59
N ALA A 78 -1.42 -0.74 5.18
CA ALA A 78 -1.55 -0.21 3.84
C ALA A 78 -0.20 0.32 3.34
N GLY A 79 0.02 0.28 2.04
CA GLY A 79 1.23 0.83 1.44
C GLY A 79 0.99 1.37 0.05
N ILE A 80 1.80 2.35 -0.35
CA ILE A 80 1.78 2.97 -1.66
C ILE A 80 3.12 2.73 -2.33
N GLY A 81 3.16 2.16 -3.53
CA GLY A 81 4.39 1.87 -4.27
C GLY A 81 5.41 1.13 -3.40
N MET A 82 6.58 1.70 -3.15
CA MET A 82 7.60 1.15 -2.24
C MET A 82 7.04 0.77 -0.86
N GLY A 83 6.06 1.51 -0.34
CA GLY A 83 5.42 1.23 0.95
C GLY A 83 4.59 -0.05 0.98
N VAL A 84 4.30 -0.65 -0.19
CA VAL A 84 3.65 -1.97 -0.26
C VAL A 84 4.53 -3.04 0.35
N MET A 85 5.84 -3.00 0.14
CA MET A 85 6.79 -3.96 0.68
C MET A 85 6.68 -4.13 2.22
N PRO A 86 6.82 -3.09 3.07
CA PRO A 86 6.67 -3.24 4.51
C PRO A 86 5.23 -3.59 4.94
N ALA A 87 4.19 -3.11 4.22
CA ALA A 87 2.81 -3.46 4.50
C ALA A 87 2.55 -4.96 4.26
N TRP A 88 2.99 -5.46 3.12
CA TRP A 88 2.85 -6.86 2.74
C TRP A 88 3.60 -7.79 3.69
N ARG A 89 4.87 -7.44 4.01
CA ARG A 89 5.66 -8.16 5.00
C ARG A 89 4.94 -8.23 6.35
N ALA A 90 4.44 -7.11 6.86
CA ALA A 90 3.71 -7.08 8.12
C ALA A 90 2.46 -7.97 8.07
N ALA A 91 1.66 -7.88 7.00
CA ALA A 91 0.47 -8.70 6.82
C ALA A 91 0.76 -10.21 6.80
N GLN A 92 1.92 -10.62 6.27
CA GLN A 92 2.31 -12.03 6.22
C GLN A 92 2.90 -12.56 7.51
N VAL A 93 3.74 -11.76 8.21
CA VAL A 93 4.55 -12.28 9.32
C VAL A 93 4.06 -11.86 10.71
N VAL A 94 3.20 -10.82 10.80
CA VAL A 94 2.63 -10.37 12.07
C VAL A 94 1.19 -10.85 12.20
N PRO A 95 0.86 -11.68 13.19
CA PRO A 95 -0.52 -12.08 13.42
C PRO A 95 -1.40 -10.89 13.82
N GLY A 96 -2.68 -10.93 13.41
CA GLY A 96 -3.69 -9.98 13.88
C GLY A 96 -4.10 -8.91 12.88
N PHE A 97 -3.39 -8.73 11.78
CA PHE A 97 -3.89 -7.89 10.70
C PHE A 97 -5.06 -8.56 9.98
N ARG A 98 -6.18 -7.85 9.88
CA ARG A 98 -7.38 -8.31 9.17
C ARG A 98 -7.40 -7.91 7.70
N ALA A 99 -6.58 -6.93 7.29
CA ALA A 99 -6.46 -6.50 5.91
C ALA A 99 -5.07 -5.93 5.59
N CYS A 100 -4.64 -6.13 4.34
CA CYS A 100 -3.54 -5.46 3.68
C CYS A 100 -4.08 -4.73 2.45
N ILE A 101 -3.75 -3.45 2.31
CA ILE A 101 -4.15 -2.61 1.18
C ILE A 101 -2.90 -2.19 0.43
N ALA A 102 -2.75 -2.67 -0.80
CA ALA A 102 -1.64 -2.36 -1.68
C ALA A 102 -2.09 -1.37 -2.77
N MET A 103 -1.44 -0.24 -2.87
CA MET A 103 -1.72 0.81 -3.85
C MET A 103 -0.48 1.07 -4.68
N ALA A 104 -0.61 1.09 -6.01
CA ALA A 104 0.50 1.31 -6.94
C ALA A 104 1.69 0.35 -6.71
N GLY A 105 1.40 -0.92 -6.44
CA GLY A 105 2.40 -1.97 -6.24
C GLY A 105 1.77 -3.29 -5.80
N ALA A 106 2.48 -4.39 -6.02
CA ALA A 106 2.13 -5.73 -5.53
C ALA A 106 3.39 -6.55 -5.30
N GLU A 107 3.32 -7.50 -4.36
CA GLU A 107 4.41 -8.42 -4.02
C GLU A 107 3.95 -9.87 -4.26
N ALA A 108 4.88 -10.81 -4.34
CA ALA A 108 4.54 -12.23 -4.38
C ALA A 108 3.83 -12.67 -3.09
N LEU A 109 2.79 -13.55 -3.20
CA LEU A 109 2.06 -14.04 -2.03
C LEU A 109 2.93 -14.82 -1.05
N ASP A 110 4.08 -15.27 -1.46
CA ASP A 110 5.07 -15.99 -0.66
C ASP A 110 6.35 -15.18 -0.42
N ALA A 111 6.34 -13.86 -0.68
CA ALA A 111 7.52 -13.01 -0.59
C ALA A 111 8.20 -13.02 0.79
N TYR A 112 7.43 -13.09 1.87
CA TYR A 112 7.95 -12.99 3.24
C TYR A 112 7.57 -14.19 4.12
N ALA A 113 6.60 -15.00 3.71
CA ALA A 113 6.20 -16.24 4.38
C ALA A 113 5.61 -17.22 3.35
N PRO A 114 5.72 -18.54 3.56
CA PRO A 114 5.27 -19.53 2.59
C PRO A 114 3.77 -19.48 2.27
N LEU A 115 2.97 -18.89 3.16
CA LEU A 115 1.52 -18.80 3.02
C LEU A 115 1.05 -17.39 3.41
N TRP A 116 0.02 -16.91 2.70
CA TRP A 116 -0.74 -15.75 3.13
C TRP A 116 -1.57 -16.06 4.38
N GLN A 117 -1.70 -15.11 5.30
CA GLN A 117 -2.50 -15.30 6.50
C GLN A 117 -3.97 -15.52 6.16
N PRO A 118 -4.61 -16.61 6.60
CA PRO A 118 -5.93 -17.03 6.09
C PRO A 118 -7.06 -16.04 6.38
N HIS A 119 -6.91 -15.18 7.39
CA HIS A 119 -7.93 -14.20 7.79
C HIS A 119 -7.57 -12.76 7.45
N THR A 120 -6.51 -12.57 6.68
CA THR A 120 -6.09 -11.24 6.24
C THR A 120 -6.58 -11.00 4.82
N ALA A 121 -7.58 -10.13 4.67
CA ALA A 121 -8.06 -9.70 3.36
C ALA A 121 -6.93 -8.96 2.62
N LEU A 122 -6.87 -9.14 1.31
CA LEU A 122 -5.93 -8.42 0.43
C LEU A 122 -6.71 -7.57 -0.55
N GLN A 123 -6.44 -6.27 -0.57
CA GLN A 123 -6.99 -5.36 -1.57
C GLN A 123 -5.86 -4.69 -2.34
N ILE A 124 -5.89 -4.79 -3.67
CA ILE A 124 -4.84 -4.27 -4.56
C ILE A 124 -5.43 -3.24 -5.52
N HIS A 125 -4.75 -2.11 -5.68
CA HIS A 125 -5.15 -1.01 -6.57
C HIS A 125 -4.02 -0.67 -7.53
N LEU A 126 -4.21 -0.91 -8.85
CA LEU A 126 -3.19 -0.72 -9.89
C LEU A 126 -3.74 0.01 -11.11
N GLY A 127 -2.93 0.88 -11.70
CA GLY A 127 -3.17 1.47 -13.03
C GLY A 127 -2.88 0.45 -14.14
N THR A 128 -3.80 0.29 -15.09
CA THR A 128 -3.62 -0.68 -16.21
C THR A 128 -2.61 -0.24 -17.25
N ARG A 129 -2.26 1.04 -17.27
CA ARG A 129 -1.28 1.65 -18.17
C ARG A 129 -0.11 2.29 -17.43
N ASP A 130 -0.05 2.10 -16.12
CA ASP A 130 1.04 2.55 -15.27
C ASP A 130 2.34 1.82 -15.65
N PRO A 131 3.40 2.54 -16.10
CA PRO A 131 4.65 1.93 -16.50
C PRO A 131 5.27 1.05 -15.41
N TRP A 132 5.19 1.44 -14.14
CA TRP A 132 5.71 0.68 -13.02
C TRP A 132 4.91 -0.62 -12.78
N ALA A 133 3.58 -0.54 -12.84
CA ALA A 133 2.73 -1.72 -12.67
C ALA A 133 2.92 -2.75 -13.81
N LEU A 134 3.25 -2.27 -15.01
CA LEU A 134 3.53 -3.12 -16.18
C LEU A 134 4.87 -3.86 -16.11
N GLU A 135 5.76 -3.52 -15.17
CA GLU A 135 7.02 -4.25 -14.93
C GLU A 135 6.84 -5.58 -14.19
N GLY A 136 5.58 -5.98 -13.89
CA GLY A 136 5.27 -7.29 -13.31
C GLY A 136 4.17 -7.28 -12.26
N ASP A 137 3.94 -6.16 -11.58
CA ASP A 137 2.97 -6.06 -10.48
C ASP A 137 1.54 -6.36 -10.94
N LEU A 138 1.15 -5.87 -12.12
CA LEU A 138 -0.18 -6.08 -12.67
C LEU A 138 -0.43 -7.55 -13.04
N GLU A 139 0.56 -8.23 -13.63
CA GLU A 139 0.48 -9.66 -13.93
C GLU A 139 0.40 -10.48 -12.65
N THR A 140 1.25 -10.16 -11.69
CA THR A 140 1.27 -10.76 -10.35
C THR A 140 -0.10 -10.62 -9.68
N ALA A 141 -0.65 -9.41 -9.58
CA ALA A 141 -1.94 -9.15 -8.97
C ALA A 141 -3.11 -9.88 -9.67
N ARG A 142 -3.10 -9.91 -11.00
CA ARG A 142 -4.10 -10.66 -11.80
C ARG A 142 -4.03 -12.17 -11.53
N SER A 143 -2.84 -12.72 -11.35
CA SER A 143 -2.69 -14.14 -11.01
C SER A 143 -3.34 -14.47 -9.66
N TYR A 144 -3.32 -13.53 -8.70
CA TYR A 144 -3.97 -13.71 -7.39
C TYR A 144 -5.48 -13.60 -7.49
N ALA A 145 -5.99 -12.60 -8.21
CA ALA A 145 -7.43 -12.45 -8.42
C ALA A 145 -8.02 -13.67 -9.11
N ALA A 146 -7.31 -14.28 -10.06
CA ALA A 146 -7.73 -15.52 -10.72
C ALA A 146 -7.74 -16.75 -9.79
N THR A 147 -6.91 -16.76 -8.74
CA THR A 147 -6.88 -17.85 -7.73
C THR A 147 -7.83 -17.62 -6.57
N ALA A 148 -8.42 -16.41 -6.45
CA ALA A 148 -9.34 -16.00 -5.41
C ALA A 148 -10.74 -16.64 -5.50
N GLU A 149 -10.97 -17.64 -6.38
CA GLU A 149 -12.14 -18.52 -6.33
C GLU A 149 -12.21 -19.34 -5.02
N HIS A 150 -11.22 -19.18 -4.14
CA HIS A 150 -11.22 -19.82 -2.83
C HIS A 150 -11.91 -18.89 -1.81
N PRO A 151 -13.06 -19.30 -1.23
CA PRO A 151 -13.82 -18.47 -0.27
C PRO A 151 -13.05 -18.06 0.99
N ASP A 152 -11.89 -18.69 1.24
CA ASP A 152 -11.03 -18.43 2.39
C ASP A 152 -9.87 -17.47 2.11
N ARG A 153 -9.79 -16.89 0.90
CA ARG A 153 -8.71 -15.94 0.52
C ARG A 153 -9.28 -14.77 -0.28
N PRO A 154 -9.93 -13.81 0.37
CA PRO A 154 -10.42 -12.63 -0.32
C PRO A 154 -9.25 -11.76 -0.78
N ALA A 155 -8.94 -11.82 -2.07
CA ALA A 155 -8.07 -10.86 -2.73
C ALA A 155 -8.89 -10.09 -3.78
N ASP A 156 -9.09 -8.80 -3.54
CA ASP A 156 -9.76 -7.90 -4.48
C ASP A 156 -8.72 -7.13 -5.28
N LEU A 157 -8.73 -7.30 -6.60
CA LEU A 157 -7.95 -6.47 -7.52
C LEU A 157 -8.84 -5.41 -8.15
N PHE A 158 -8.45 -4.14 -7.97
CA PHE A 158 -9.08 -3.00 -8.60
C PHE A 158 -8.13 -2.38 -9.63
N GLU A 159 -8.51 -2.51 -10.87
CA GLU A 159 -7.80 -1.93 -12.01
C GLU A 159 -8.37 -0.55 -12.35
N TYR A 160 -7.48 0.41 -12.63
CA TYR A 160 -7.83 1.78 -13.03
C TYR A 160 -7.27 2.06 -14.42
N ASP A 161 -8.08 2.60 -15.32
CA ASP A 161 -7.63 2.97 -16.67
C ASP A 161 -6.80 4.27 -16.63
N THR A 162 -5.57 4.16 -16.12
CA THR A 162 -4.65 5.29 -15.98
C THR A 162 -3.20 4.85 -16.18
N ASP A 163 -2.37 5.78 -16.66
CA ASP A 163 -0.91 5.68 -16.75
C ASP A 163 -0.20 6.41 -15.59
N ARG A 164 -0.97 7.03 -14.69
CA ARG A 164 -0.46 7.80 -13.54
C ARG A 164 -0.15 6.86 -12.38
N HIS A 165 1.14 6.71 -12.06
CA HIS A 165 1.60 5.81 -11.00
C HIS A 165 1.06 6.20 -9.62
N LEU A 166 1.19 7.49 -9.26
CA LEU A 166 0.81 8.02 -7.95
C LEU A 166 -0.48 8.85 -8.02
N PHE A 167 -1.51 8.36 -8.74
CA PHE A 167 -2.75 9.11 -8.94
C PHE A 167 -3.48 9.48 -7.64
N MET A 168 -3.12 8.84 -6.51
CA MET A 168 -3.71 9.12 -5.21
C MET A 168 -2.94 10.16 -4.38
N ASP A 169 -1.78 10.63 -4.83
CA ASP A 169 -0.98 11.64 -4.12
C ASP A 169 -1.21 13.04 -4.69
N SER A 170 -1.92 13.89 -3.95
CA SER A 170 -2.28 15.26 -4.37
C SER A 170 -1.10 16.23 -4.48
N SER A 171 0.09 15.83 -4.06
CA SER A 171 1.31 16.63 -4.21
C SER A 171 2.12 16.32 -5.46
N THR A 172 1.66 15.37 -6.28
CA THR A 172 2.31 14.97 -7.54
C THR A 172 1.54 15.43 -8.78
N ALA A 173 2.22 15.46 -9.92
CA ALA A 173 1.58 15.72 -11.21
C ALA A 173 0.65 14.58 -11.66
N ASP A 174 0.81 13.38 -11.09
CA ASP A 174 0.01 12.20 -11.37
C ASP A 174 -1.39 12.26 -10.74
N PHE A 175 -1.62 13.18 -9.82
CA PHE A 175 -2.85 13.23 -9.04
C PHE A 175 -4.12 13.24 -9.91
N ASP A 176 -5.07 12.41 -9.52
CA ASP A 176 -6.41 12.34 -10.11
C ASP A 176 -7.45 12.24 -9.00
N ALA A 177 -8.19 13.32 -8.81
CA ALA A 177 -9.15 13.43 -7.72
C ALA A 177 -10.31 12.43 -7.83
N ASP A 178 -10.77 12.16 -9.06
CA ASP A 178 -11.90 11.25 -9.29
C ASP A 178 -11.48 9.79 -9.03
N LEU A 179 -10.32 9.37 -9.53
CA LEU A 179 -9.78 8.04 -9.26
C LEU A 179 -9.46 7.87 -7.78
N THR A 180 -8.92 8.90 -7.12
CA THR A 180 -8.64 8.87 -5.68
C THR A 180 -9.93 8.71 -4.87
N ALA A 181 -11.00 9.40 -5.23
CA ALA A 181 -12.29 9.25 -4.56
C ALA A 181 -12.87 7.83 -4.72
N VAL A 182 -12.71 7.21 -5.90
CA VAL A 182 -13.09 5.81 -6.12
C VAL A 182 -12.25 4.86 -5.26
N LEU A 183 -10.94 5.08 -5.18
CA LEU A 183 -10.03 4.29 -4.36
C LEU A 183 -10.42 4.36 -2.88
N VAL A 184 -10.59 5.56 -2.34
CA VAL A 184 -10.97 5.78 -0.93
C VAL A 184 -12.31 5.12 -0.61
N ARG A 185 -13.32 5.22 -1.48
CA ARG A 185 -14.59 4.53 -1.30
C ARG A 185 -14.42 3.02 -1.20
N ARG A 186 -13.61 2.40 -2.07
CA ARG A 186 -13.33 0.95 -2.04
C ARG A 186 -12.62 0.52 -0.75
N ILE A 187 -11.70 1.36 -0.26
CA ILE A 187 -11.07 1.15 1.05
C ILE A 187 -12.12 1.20 2.17
N HIS A 188 -13.02 2.18 2.16
CA HIS A 188 -14.09 2.26 3.16
C HIS A 188 -15.04 1.06 3.09
N GLU A 189 -15.36 0.54 1.90
CA GLU A 189 -16.17 -0.66 1.71
C GLU A 189 -15.50 -1.90 2.33
N LEU A 190 -14.16 -2.06 2.19
CA LEU A 190 -13.40 -3.14 2.83
C LEU A 190 -13.41 -3.00 4.36
N LEU A 191 -13.39 -1.78 4.88
CA LEU A 191 -13.23 -1.48 6.31
C LEU A 191 -14.56 -1.41 7.08
N ALA A 192 -15.70 -1.40 6.38
CA ALA A 192 -17.03 -1.37 6.98
C ALA A 192 -17.36 -2.69 7.72
#